data_378e76f8ca68c6df784a0573bcf03249
#
_entry.id   378e76f8ca68c6df784a0573bcf03249
#
_cell.length_a   1.000
_cell.length_b   1.000
_cell.length_c   1.000
_cell.angle_alpha   90.00
_cell.angle_beta   90.00
_cell.angle_gamma   90.00
#
_symmetry.space_group_name_H-M   'P 1'
#
loop_
_entity.id
_entity.type
_entity.pdbx_description
1 polymer ?
#
loop_
_entity_poly.entity_id
_entity_poly.type
_entity_poly.pdbx_seq_one_letter_code
_entity_poly.pdbx_strand_id
1 'polypeptide(L)'
;MSWPHLFAIVLCAALLPGETVAQGNALRVGIGFGENPRPVRPTAPINDLQGMSAALQRCWRPPPIDQANGPVDVGFHISFKRSGELFGKPRTVMFSRDLTPERRDLYHLAVAEALDLCSALPFTDSMGGAVAGRVLRIQLIDMRNKRQVLLHG
;
A
#
# COMPACT_ATOMS: atom_id res chain seq x y z
N MET A 1 51.05 45.85 32.50
CA MET A 1 51.08 44.72 31.53
C MET A 1 49.83 43.87 31.75
N SER A 2 48.81 44.12 30.98
CA SER A 2 47.50 43.44 31.11
C SER A 2 47.35 42.43 30.00
N TRP A 3 47.18 41.20 30.39
CA TRP A 3 46.85 40.12 29.42
C TRP A 3 45.36 39.98 29.33
N PRO A 4 44.74 40.06 28.14
CA PRO A 4 43.33 39.76 27.99
C PRO A 4 43.11 38.25 27.87
N HIS A 5 42.29 37.74 28.73
CA HIS A 5 41.79 36.35 28.67
C HIS A 5 40.81 36.23 27.49
N LEU A 6 41.21 35.49 26.45
CA LEU A 6 40.36 35.05 25.38
C LEU A 6 39.45 33.89 25.88
N PHE A 7 38.23 34.21 26.18
CA PHE A 7 37.18 33.21 26.38
C PHE A 7 36.83 32.56 25.04
N ALA A 8 37.32 31.37 24.79
CA ALA A 8 36.88 30.55 23.70
C ALA A 8 35.47 30.00 24.05
N ILE A 9 34.43 30.58 23.46
CA ILE A 9 33.09 30.01 23.52
C ILE A 9 33.06 28.79 22.59
N VAL A 10 33.11 27.61 23.17
CA VAL A 10 32.87 26.35 22.47
C VAL A 10 31.35 26.27 22.26
N LEU A 11 30.92 26.57 21.04
CA LEU A 11 29.53 26.38 20.62
C LEU A 11 29.32 24.86 20.42
N CYS A 12 28.83 24.18 21.45
CA CYS A 12 28.35 22.80 21.33
C CYS A 12 27.05 22.83 20.48
N ALA A 13 27.19 22.62 19.17
CA ALA A 13 26.07 22.33 18.31
C ALA A 13 25.51 20.95 18.73
N ALA A 14 24.45 20.94 19.52
CA ALA A 14 23.68 19.74 19.79
C ALA A 14 23.08 19.26 18.46
N LEU A 15 23.70 18.26 17.88
CA LEU A 15 23.10 17.46 16.81
C LEU A 15 21.90 16.72 17.43
N LEU A 16 20.72 17.28 17.30
CA LEU A 16 19.48 16.57 17.55
C LEU A 16 19.45 15.40 16.55
N PRO A 17 19.30 14.16 17.01
CA PRO A 17 19.04 13.07 16.10
C PRO A 17 17.72 13.40 15.40
N GLY A 18 17.80 13.68 14.09
CA GLY A 18 16.61 13.82 13.27
C GLY A 18 15.78 12.55 13.45
N GLU A 19 14.60 12.70 14.03
CA GLU A 19 13.58 11.66 14.02
C GLU A 19 13.29 11.37 12.54
N THR A 20 13.94 10.34 12.02
CA THR A 20 13.49 9.70 10.79
C THR A 20 12.13 9.11 11.10
N VAL A 21 11.08 9.90 10.86
CA VAL A 21 9.73 9.37 10.75
C VAL A 21 9.85 8.29 9.67
N ALA A 22 9.89 7.04 10.11
CA ALA A 22 9.76 5.90 9.22
C ALA A 22 8.39 6.04 8.55
N GLN A 23 8.37 6.68 7.40
CA GLN A 23 7.23 6.64 6.50
C GLN A 23 7.11 5.18 6.13
N GLY A 24 6.21 4.49 6.83
CA GLY A 24 5.95 3.08 6.60
C GLY A 24 5.64 2.91 5.11
N ASN A 25 6.58 2.29 4.39
CA ASN A 25 6.48 2.09 2.96
C ASN A 25 5.25 1.23 2.68
N ALA A 26 4.13 1.89 2.35
CA ALA A 26 2.95 1.19 1.88
C ALA A 26 3.25 0.66 0.48
N LEU A 27 2.97 -0.62 0.26
CA LEU A 27 2.99 -1.21 -1.06
C LEU A 27 1.78 -0.67 -1.82
N ARG A 28 2.03 0.07 -2.89
CA ARG A 28 0.97 0.68 -3.69
C ARG A 28 0.61 -0.22 -4.86
N VAL A 29 -0.69 -0.44 -5.03
CA VAL A 29 -1.28 -1.18 -6.15
C VAL A 29 -2.30 -0.27 -6.79
N GLY A 30 -2.02 0.20 -8.01
CA GLY A 30 -2.86 1.17 -8.71
C GLY A 30 -3.51 0.59 -9.96
N ILE A 31 -4.73 1.04 -10.27
CA ILE A 31 -5.38 0.82 -11.55
C ILE A 31 -5.61 2.19 -12.18
N GLY A 32 -5.08 2.35 -13.40
CA GLY A 32 -5.11 3.60 -14.14
C GLY A 32 -6.43 3.85 -14.86
N PHE A 33 -6.51 5.01 -15.47
CA PHE A 33 -7.64 5.42 -16.28
C PHE A 33 -7.83 4.49 -17.50
N GLY A 34 -9.07 4.06 -17.73
CA GLY A 34 -9.43 3.20 -18.86
C GLY A 34 -9.06 1.73 -18.71
N GLU A 35 -8.39 1.35 -17.63
CA GLU A 35 -8.12 -0.04 -17.33
C GLU A 35 -9.38 -0.76 -16.86
N ASN A 36 -9.59 -1.96 -17.40
CA ASN A 36 -10.64 -2.88 -16.94
C ASN A 36 -9.99 -4.23 -16.63
N PRO A 37 -9.42 -4.37 -15.43
CA PRO A 37 -8.64 -5.54 -15.10
C PRO A 37 -9.51 -6.80 -15.08
N ARG A 38 -8.99 -7.86 -15.68
CA ARG A 38 -9.52 -9.21 -15.53
C ARG A 38 -8.71 -9.93 -14.46
N PRO A 39 -9.31 -10.28 -13.33
CA PRO A 39 -8.57 -10.92 -12.25
C PRO A 39 -7.96 -12.24 -12.71
N VAL A 40 -6.67 -12.41 -12.41
CA VAL A 40 -5.90 -13.62 -12.76
C VAL A 40 -5.01 -13.98 -11.59
N ARG A 41 -5.08 -15.26 -11.18
CA ARG A 41 -4.18 -15.78 -10.13
C ARG A 41 -2.72 -15.73 -10.61
N PRO A 42 -1.80 -15.14 -9.84
CA PRO A 42 -0.39 -15.16 -10.17
C PRO A 42 0.18 -16.57 -10.10
N THR A 43 0.98 -16.94 -11.11
CA THR A 43 1.66 -18.26 -11.16
C THR A 43 3.17 -18.11 -11.25
N ALA A 44 3.66 -16.95 -11.69
CA ALA A 44 5.10 -16.69 -11.76
C ALA A 44 5.70 -16.49 -10.37
N PRO A 45 6.92 -17.02 -10.09
CA PRO A 45 7.59 -16.82 -8.82
C PRO A 45 7.79 -15.35 -8.47
N ILE A 46 7.51 -14.97 -7.21
CA ILE A 46 7.63 -13.63 -6.68
C ILE A 46 8.89 -13.53 -5.83
N ASN A 47 9.83 -12.68 -6.23
CA ASN A 47 11.14 -12.54 -5.58
C ASN A 47 11.28 -11.26 -4.75
N ASP A 48 10.41 -10.27 -4.96
CA ASP A 48 10.51 -8.94 -4.35
C ASP A 48 9.15 -8.27 -4.15
N LEU A 49 9.14 -7.12 -3.51
CA LEU A 49 7.94 -6.34 -3.25
C LEU A 49 7.29 -5.78 -4.52
N GLN A 50 8.07 -5.50 -5.55
CA GLN A 50 7.53 -5.02 -6.83
C GLN A 50 6.74 -6.13 -7.52
N GLY A 51 7.28 -7.34 -7.56
CA GLY A 51 6.58 -8.53 -8.06
C GLY A 51 5.32 -8.84 -7.25
N MET A 52 5.36 -8.65 -5.92
CA MET A 52 4.18 -8.80 -5.08
C MET A 52 3.12 -7.74 -5.38
N SER A 53 3.51 -6.47 -5.59
CA SER A 53 2.60 -5.41 -6.01
C SER A 53 1.91 -5.75 -7.33
N ALA A 54 2.69 -6.16 -8.34
CA ALA A 54 2.16 -6.57 -9.64
C ALA A 54 1.23 -7.78 -9.54
N ALA A 55 1.55 -8.75 -8.68
CA ALA A 55 0.70 -9.90 -8.42
C ALA A 55 -0.65 -9.50 -7.80
N LEU A 56 -0.63 -8.66 -6.76
CA LEU A 56 -1.84 -8.15 -6.12
C LEU A 56 -2.70 -7.34 -7.09
N GLN A 57 -2.07 -6.53 -7.96
CA GLN A 57 -2.78 -5.78 -9.00
C GLN A 57 -3.53 -6.71 -9.96
N ARG A 58 -2.95 -7.85 -10.31
CA ARG A 58 -3.59 -8.83 -11.19
C ARG A 58 -4.77 -9.56 -10.56
N CYS A 59 -4.82 -9.67 -9.23
CA CYS A 59 -5.95 -10.26 -8.52
C CYS A 59 -7.08 -9.25 -8.28
N TRP A 60 -6.79 -7.96 -8.31
CA TRP A 60 -7.75 -6.96 -7.90
C TRP A 60 -8.70 -6.56 -9.02
N ARG A 61 -9.99 -6.67 -8.74
CA ARG A 61 -11.08 -6.17 -9.56
C ARG A 61 -11.86 -5.13 -8.75
N PRO A 62 -11.63 -3.84 -8.98
CA PRO A 62 -12.42 -2.81 -8.30
C PRO A 62 -13.88 -2.86 -8.75
N PRO A 63 -14.80 -2.25 -7.97
CA PRO A 63 -16.22 -2.20 -8.30
C PRO A 63 -16.48 -1.64 -9.71
N PRO A 64 -17.63 -1.93 -10.34
CA PRO A 64 -18.01 -1.38 -11.63
C PRO A 64 -17.85 0.14 -11.69
N ILE A 65 -17.44 0.67 -12.85
CA ILE A 65 -17.04 2.08 -13.00
C ILE A 65 -18.21 3.06 -12.77
N ASP A 66 -19.43 2.67 -13.08
CA ASP A 66 -20.66 3.41 -12.82
C ASP A 66 -20.95 3.60 -11.32
N GLN A 67 -20.44 2.70 -10.49
CA GLN A 67 -20.53 2.74 -9.03
C GLN A 67 -19.30 3.39 -8.36
N ALA A 68 -18.24 3.63 -9.12
CA ALA A 68 -16.98 4.21 -8.66
C ALA A 68 -16.87 5.69 -9.06
N ASN A 69 -17.45 6.62 -8.30
CA ASN A 69 -17.35 8.05 -8.57
C ASN A 69 -16.05 8.65 -8.01
N GLY A 70 -15.10 8.96 -8.89
CA GLY A 70 -13.82 9.56 -8.53
C GLY A 70 -12.76 8.55 -8.05
N PRO A 71 -11.54 9.03 -7.82
CA PRO A 71 -10.45 8.19 -7.34
C PRO A 71 -10.75 7.68 -5.92
N VAL A 72 -10.51 6.39 -5.70
CA VAL A 72 -10.71 5.73 -4.41
C VAL A 72 -9.40 5.15 -3.94
N ASP A 73 -9.09 5.34 -2.68
CA ASP A 73 -7.91 4.85 -1.99
C ASP A 73 -8.34 4.01 -0.79
N VAL A 74 -7.95 2.74 -0.79
CA VAL A 74 -8.23 1.78 0.27
C VAL A 74 -6.93 1.25 0.82
N GLY A 75 -6.65 1.58 2.08
CA GLY A 75 -5.49 1.04 2.81
C GLY A 75 -5.89 -0.12 3.69
N PHE A 76 -5.06 -1.15 3.75
CA PHE A 76 -5.24 -2.27 4.68
C PHE A 76 -3.90 -2.86 5.13
N HIS A 77 -3.94 -3.53 6.27
CA HIS A 77 -2.85 -4.32 6.80
C HIS A 77 -3.07 -5.79 6.51
N ILE A 78 -2.02 -6.45 6.09
CA ILE A 78 -2.01 -7.87 5.72
C ILE A 78 -0.69 -8.50 6.17
N SER A 79 -0.73 -9.76 6.50
CA SER A 79 0.47 -10.58 6.72
C SER A 79 0.39 -11.87 5.91
N PHE A 80 1.54 -12.40 5.56
CA PHE A 80 1.65 -13.68 4.85
C PHE A 80 2.42 -14.70 5.68
N LYS A 81 2.10 -15.97 5.48
CA LYS A 81 2.97 -17.08 5.85
C LYS A 81 4.13 -17.16 4.85
N ARG A 82 5.17 -17.90 5.20
CA ARG A 82 6.29 -18.17 4.29
C ARG A 82 5.84 -18.80 2.96
N SER A 83 4.78 -19.59 3.01
CA SER A 83 4.17 -20.25 1.84
C SER A 83 3.44 -19.29 0.88
N GLY A 84 3.32 -18.00 1.21
CA GLY A 84 2.52 -17.04 0.45
C GLY A 84 1.04 -17.01 0.80
N GLU A 85 0.58 -17.90 1.68
CA GLU A 85 -0.77 -17.86 2.20
C GLU A 85 -0.97 -16.69 3.15
N LEU A 86 -2.21 -16.18 3.25
CA LEU A 86 -2.56 -15.18 4.24
C LEU A 86 -2.34 -15.67 5.66
N PHE A 87 -1.76 -14.81 6.49
CA PHE A 87 -1.62 -15.03 7.92
C PHE A 87 -2.59 -14.12 8.67
N GLY A 88 -3.72 -14.67 9.05
CA GLY A 88 -4.80 -13.93 9.71
C GLY A 88 -5.71 -13.18 8.72
N LYS A 89 -6.61 -12.37 9.28
CA LYS A 89 -7.58 -11.58 8.50
C LYS A 89 -7.01 -10.21 8.16
N PRO A 90 -7.16 -9.74 6.92
CA PRO A 90 -6.83 -8.37 6.55
C PRO A 90 -7.60 -7.35 7.38
N ARG A 91 -6.97 -6.23 7.71
CA ARG A 91 -7.59 -5.13 8.45
C ARG A 91 -7.57 -3.87 7.61
N THR A 92 -8.73 -3.35 7.28
CA THR A 92 -8.84 -2.04 6.62
C THR A 92 -8.38 -0.95 7.59
N VAL A 93 -7.51 -0.06 7.13
CA VAL A 93 -6.92 1.01 7.94
C VAL A 93 -7.22 2.41 7.45
N MET A 94 -7.59 2.57 6.17
CA MET A 94 -8.01 3.85 5.63
C MET A 94 -8.90 3.68 4.40
N PHE A 95 -9.74 4.69 4.17
CA PHE A 95 -10.48 4.92 2.93
C PHE A 95 -10.36 6.39 2.53
N SER A 96 -10.63 6.69 1.27
CA SER A 96 -10.88 8.07 0.84
C SER A 96 -12.00 8.68 1.66
N ARG A 97 -11.84 9.99 2.00
CA ARG A 97 -12.73 10.66 2.96
C ARG A 97 -14.19 10.73 2.50
N ASP A 98 -14.41 10.85 1.19
CA ASP A 98 -15.73 11.15 0.61
C ASP A 98 -16.48 9.90 0.13
N LEU A 99 -16.14 8.73 0.67
CA LEU A 99 -16.85 7.49 0.36
C LEU A 99 -18.10 7.32 1.22
N THR A 100 -19.24 7.09 0.56
CA THR A 100 -20.46 6.67 1.27
C THR A 100 -20.29 5.26 1.88
N PRO A 101 -21.08 4.89 2.89
CA PRO A 101 -21.01 3.55 3.48
C PRO A 101 -21.18 2.44 2.43
N GLU A 102 -22.14 2.57 1.52
CA GLU A 102 -22.42 1.59 0.47
C GLU A 102 -21.22 1.38 -0.46
N ARG A 103 -20.54 2.47 -0.82
CA ARG A 103 -19.32 2.40 -1.64
C ARG A 103 -18.15 1.78 -0.89
N ARG A 104 -18.02 2.04 0.39
CA ARG A 104 -17.02 1.36 1.23
C ARG A 104 -17.23 -0.14 1.21
N ASP A 105 -18.47 -0.60 1.35
CA ASP A 105 -18.81 -2.02 1.34
C ASP A 105 -18.47 -2.68 0.00
N LEU A 106 -18.71 -2.00 -1.11
CA LEU A 106 -18.31 -2.49 -2.44
C LEU A 106 -16.79 -2.66 -2.56
N TYR A 107 -16.01 -1.70 -2.07
CA TYR A 107 -14.55 -1.82 -2.07
C TYR A 107 -14.04 -2.85 -1.07
N HIS A 108 -14.69 -3.03 0.08
CA HIS A 108 -14.38 -4.11 1.01
C HIS A 108 -14.56 -5.48 0.36
N LEU A 109 -15.68 -5.67 -0.34
CA LEU A 109 -15.95 -6.91 -1.06
C LEU A 109 -14.89 -7.15 -2.15
N ALA A 110 -14.58 -6.13 -2.95
CA ALA A 110 -13.57 -6.22 -4.00
C ALA A 110 -12.17 -6.55 -3.46
N VAL A 111 -11.81 -6.03 -2.29
CA VAL A 111 -10.55 -6.38 -1.60
C VAL A 111 -10.58 -7.83 -1.12
N ALA A 112 -11.68 -8.27 -0.52
CA ALA A 112 -11.82 -9.65 -0.05
C ALA A 112 -11.71 -10.65 -1.22
N GLU A 113 -12.39 -10.41 -2.33
CA GLU A 113 -12.30 -11.23 -3.54
C GLU A 113 -10.89 -11.27 -4.12
N ALA A 114 -10.19 -10.11 -4.15
CA ALA A 114 -8.81 -10.05 -4.62
C ALA A 114 -7.88 -10.89 -3.75
N LEU A 115 -8.04 -10.84 -2.43
CA LEU A 115 -7.21 -11.59 -1.49
C LEU A 115 -7.49 -13.09 -1.53
N ASP A 116 -8.73 -13.50 -1.75
CA ASP A 116 -9.10 -14.90 -1.96
C ASP A 116 -8.46 -15.44 -3.25
N LEU A 117 -8.50 -14.66 -4.33
CA LEU A 117 -7.87 -15.04 -5.59
C LEU A 117 -6.34 -15.09 -5.46
N CYS A 118 -5.76 -14.17 -4.70
CA CYS A 118 -4.33 -14.08 -4.40
C CYS A 118 -3.92 -14.93 -3.17
N SER A 119 -4.78 -15.73 -2.61
CA SER A 119 -4.39 -16.65 -1.55
C SER A 119 -3.30 -17.61 -2.06
N ALA A 120 -2.23 -17.81 -1.29
CA ALA A 120 -1.05 -18.57 -1.70
C ALA A 120 -0.31 -17.92 -2.89
N LEU A 121 0.21 -16.70 -2.70
CA LEU A 121 1.13 -16.06 -3.63
C LEU A 121 2.38 -16.96 -3.82
N PRO A 122 2.85 -17.17 -5.07
CA PRO A 122 3.99 -18.03 -5.36
C PRO A 122 5.32 -17.37 -4.95
N PHE A 123 5.54 -17.15 -3.65
CA PHE A 123 6.78 -16.61 -3.14
C PHE A 123 7.95 -17.59 -3.35
N THR A 124 9.10 -17.04 -3.72
CA THR A 124 10.36 -17.78 -3.57
C THR A 124 10.70 -17.94 -2.09
N ASP A 125 11.58 -18.86 -1.75
CA ASP A 125 12.03 -19.07 -0.37
C ASP A 125 12.59 -17.81 0.27
N SER A 126 13.35 -17.03 -0.51
CA SER A 126 13.90 -15.74 -0.09
C SER A 126 12.79 -14.73 0.23
N MET A 127 11.84 -14.55 -0.68
CA MET A 127 10.74 -13.61 -0.49
C MET A 127 9.83 -14.05 0.67
N GLY A 128 9.46 -15.34 0.72
CA GLY A 128 8.68 -15.89 1.80
C GLY A 128 9.34 -15.71 3.17
N GLY A 129 10.66 -15.92 3.26
CA GLY A 129 11.43 -15.65 4.48
C GLY A 129 11.47 -14.18 4.86
N ALA A 130 11.54 -13.29 3.88
CA ALA A 130 11.61 -11.86 4.12
C ALA A 130 10.28 -11.25 4.64
N VAL A 131 9.13 -11.78 4.20
CA VAL A 131 7.81 -11.20 4.54
C VAL A 131 7.02 -11.98 5.58
N ALA A 132 7.39 -13.22 5.89
CA ALA A 132 6.66 -14.09 6.80
C ALA A 132 6.37 -13.44 8.16
N GLY A 133 5.11 -13.38 8.54
CA GLY A 133 4.64 -12.82 9.82
C GLY A 133 4.77 -11.31 9.96
N ARG A 134 5.32 -10.61 8.96
CA ARG A 134 5.40 -9.14 8.99
C ARG A 134 4.08 -8.52 8.57
N VAL A 135 3.69 -7.44 9.23
CA VAL A 135 2.54 -6.64 8.81
C VAL A 135 2.96 -5.75 7.66
N LEU A 136 2.35 -5.96 6.51
CA LEU A 136 2.53 -5.13 5.32
C LEU A 136 1.34 -4.18 5.20
N ARG A 137 1.63 -2.92 4.92
CA ARG A 137 0.61 -1.94 4.58
C ARG A 137 0.44 -1.94 3.06
N ILE A 138 -0.75 -2.29 2.60
CA ILE A 138 -1.13 -2.27 1.20
C ILE A 138 -2.07 -1.10 0.97
N GLN A 139 -1.90 -0.41 -0.15
CA GLN A 139 -2.74 0.69 -0.59
C GLN A 139 -3.22 0.39 -2.01
N LEU A 140 -4.52 0.13 -2.16
CA LEU A 140 -5.18 -0.03 -3.44
C LEU A 140 -5.72 1.31 -3.91
N ILE A 141 -5.37 1.73 -5.12
CA ILE A 141 -5.74 3.03 -5.67
C ILE A 141 -6.50 2.80 -6.97
N ASP A 142 -7.77 3.14 -6.99
CA ASP A 142 -8.62 3.12 -8.18
C ASP A 142 -8.68 4.51 -8.79
N MET A 143 -8.02 4.71 -9.93
CA MET A 143 -7.97 6.00 -10.63
C MET A 143 -8.75 5.98 -11.95
N ARG A 144 -9.58 4.97 -12.20
CA ARG A 144 -10.30 4.80 -13.48
C ARG A 144 -11.19 5.99 -13.84
N ASN A 145 -11.77 6.69 -12.86
CA ASN A 145 -12.67 7.82 -13.03
C ASN A 145 -12.02 9.20 -12.88
N LYS A 146 -10.71 9.28 -12.77
CA LYS A 146 -10.01 10.56 -12.56
C LYS A 146 -10.34 11.62 -13.63
N ARG A 147 -10.60 11.18 -14.88
CA ARG A 147 -10.90 12.09 -15.99
C ARG A 147 -12.29 12.74 -15.89
N GLN A 148 -13.29 12.05 -15.33
CA GLN A 148 -14.65 12.60 -15.22
C GLN A 148 -14.70 13.81 -14.28
N VAL A 149 -13.90 13.82 -13.21
CA VAL A 149 -13.82 14.93 -12.26
C VAL A 149 -13.25 16.19 -12.91
N LEU A 150 -12.32 16.05 -13.86
CA LEU A 150 -11.68 17.17 -14.54
C LEU A 150 -12.55 17.81 -15.64
N LEU A 151 -13.58 17.12 -16.12
CA LEU A 151 -14.48 17.61 -17.18
C LEU A 151 -15.73 18.30 -16.65
N HIS A 152 -16.00 18.22 -15.34
CA HIS A 152 -17.19 18.77 -14.67
C HIS A 152 -16.84 19.85 -13.64
N GLY A 153 -15.59 20.29 -13.60
CA GLY A 153 -15.07 21.34 -12.69
C GLY A 153 -14.91 22.72 -13.36
#